data_825ef26e858eb09c8dd748a508ef9c9c
#
_entry.id   825ef26e858eb09c8dd748a508ef9c9c
#
_cell.length_a   1.000
_cell.length_b   1.000
_cell.length_c   1.000
_cell.angle_alpha   90.00
_cell.angle_beta   90.00
_cell.angle_gamma   90.00
#
_symmetry.space_group_name_H-M   'P 1'
#
loop_
_entity.id
_entity.type
_entity.pdbx_description
1 polymer ?
#
loop_
_entity_poly.entity_id
_entity_poly.type
_entity_poly.pdbx_seq_one_letter_code
_entity_poly.pdbx_strand_id
1 'polypeptide(L)'
;MTRKEYENMLSKIEGSTIAVVYVFQGDSTPSFQHYDPWKSDVISDWLNAIQEIHCMPFILDVRTFAQKALNGTLPHIDYVVNLNAGTTELSVLGLVPSICSFINVPCIPSNAVSTLVGENKHISNLLAYALNTIVPKAIEPTDPNGIFRPLNLGSSRGVQKTFPSQSVCSEYLYQEFIPGFDMTIPFMYNPLSERIDILPPIMYCPDIIDTKWFLGEKEKDSHIGYEKRPVCITDEAQKHFLKLVKAFGINTYCRIDTRVFCKDVNEMKSAAETKITLERINFIEINPLPTIKNSINFHTSFQSIEQDTPLGNCIEMYNSFFPSHSFVGFLLSSSIISYLKAKH
;
A
#
# COMPACT_ATOMS: atom_id res chain seq x y z
N MET A 1 9.94 -6.44 21.94
CA MET A 1 9.32 -5.48 22.91
C MET A 1 8.23 -6.17 23.71
N THR A 2 8.14 -5.90 25.00
CA THR A 2 7.03 -6.34 25.85
C THR A 2 5.84 -5.37 25.74
N ARG A 3 4.64 -5.78 26.14
CA ARG A 3 3.47 -4.90 26.22
C ARG A 3 3.74 -3.64 27.05
N LYS A 4 4.38 -3.78 28.22
CA LYS A 4 4.72 -2.65 29.10
C LYS A 4 5.67 -1.65 28.42
N GLU A 5 6.65 -2.13 27.67
CA GLU A 5 7.55 -1.26 26.89
C GLU A 5 6.80 -0.53 25.78
N TYR A 6 5.86 -1.20 25.11
CA TYR A 6 5.00 -0.61 24.10
C TYR A 6 4.12 0.50 24.70
N GLU A 7 3.42 0.23 25.81
CA GLU A 7 2.61 1.21 26.53
C GLU A 7 3.45 2.41 27.00
N ASN A 8 4.66 2.17 27.51
CA ASN A 8 5.60 3.23 27.87
C ASN A 8 6.09 4.06 26.67
N MET A 9 6.15 3.48 25.48
CA MET A 9 6.49 4.25 24.27
C MET A 9 5.30 5.10 23.81
N LEU A 10 4.08 4.58 23.91
CA LEU A 10 2.87 5.34 23.59
C LEU A 10 2.67 6.51 24.57
N SER A 11 2.92 6.32 25.87
CA SER A 11 2.79 7.42 26.83
C SER A 11 3.72 8.60 26.55
N LYS A 12 4.83 8.39 25.80
CA LYS A 12 5.73 9.48 25.40
C LYS A 12 5.17 10.35 24.27
N ILE A 13 4.17 9.86 23.55
CA ILE A 13 3.53 10.58 22.44
C ILE A 13 2.14 11.09 22.80
N GLU A 14 1.63 10.82 23.99
CA GLU A 14 0.36 11.38 24.45
C GLU A 14 0.36 12.90 24.34
N GLY A 15 -0.75 13.47 23.82
CA GLY A 15 -0.89 14.88 23.56
C GLY A 15 -0.16 15.39 22.32
N SER A 16 0.60 14.56 21.60
CA SER A 16 1.22 14.95 20.33
C SER A 16 0.17 15.31 19.28
N THR A 17 0.47 16.29 18.45
CA THR A 17 -0.37 16.69 17.33
C THR A 17 -0.03 15.88 16.09
N ILE A 18 -1.01 15.14 15.57
CA ILE A 18 -0.85 14.32 14.36
C ILE A 18 -1.72 14.88 13.25
N ALA A 19 -1.10 15.38 12.19
CA ALA A 19 -1.84 15.88 11.03
C ALA A 19 -2.22 14.75 10.08
N VAL A 20 -3.50 14.72 9.67
CA VAL A 20 -3.98 13.92 8.54
C VAL A 20 -4.01 14.84 7.32
N VAL A 21 -3.11 14.59 6.37
CA VAL A 21 -3.00 15.38 5.14
C VAL A 21 -3.56 14.58 3.97
N TYR A 22 -4.63 15.09 3.37
CA TYR A 22 -5.40 14.36 2.36
C TYR A 22 -5.76 15.22 1.15
N VAL A 23 -6.19 14.56 0.08
CA VAL A 23 -6.77 15.22 -1.09
C VAL A 23 -8.28 15.30 -0.93
N PHE A 24 -8.84 16.51 -1.01
CA PHE A 24 -10.27 16.73 -0.80
C PHE A 24 -11.09 16.38 -2.05
N GLN A 25 -12.14 15.58 -1.86
CA GLN A 25 -13.09 15.26 -2.91
C GLN A 25 -14.06 16.45 -3.07
N GLY A 26 -13.84 17.28 -4.07
CA GLY A 26 -14.73 18.43 -4.33
C GLY A 26 -13.99 19.72 -4.70
N ASP A 27 -12.67 19.71 -4.67
CA ASP A 27 -11.89 20.83 -5.17
C ASP A 27 -11.85 20.77 -6.70
N SER A 28 -12.87 21.35 -7.33
CA SER A 28 -13.14 21.33 -8.77
C SER A 28 -12.28 22.28 -9.60
N THR A 29 -11.12 22.71 -9.08
CA THR A 29 -10.21 23.51 -9.91
C THR A 29 -9.60 22.64 -11.01
N PRO A 30 -9.67 23.05 -12.30
CA PRO A 30 -9.19 22.25 -13.42
C PRO A 30 -7.73 21.80 -13.35
N SER A 31 -6.92 22.47 -12.52
CA SER A 31 -5.50 22.18 -12.29
C SER A 31 -5.24 21.06 -11.28
N PHE A 32 -6.28 20.52 -10.63
CA PHE A 32 -6.20 19.45 -9.64
C PHE A 32 -7.29 18.43 -9.88
N GLN A 33 -7.20 17.66 -10.94
CA GLN A 33 -8.04 16.49 -11.11
C GLN A 33 -7.53 15.42 -10.15
N HIS A 34 -8.28 15.18 -9.09
CA HIS A 34 -7.95 14.18 -8.09
C HIS A 34 -8.22 12.80 -8.65
N TYR A 35 -7.18 12.00 -8.66
CA TYR A 35 -7.23 10.67 -9.25
C TYR A 35 -8.02 9.67 -8.41
N ASP A 36 -7.79 9.63 -7.11
CA ASP A 36 -8.42 8.68 -6.18
C ASP A 36 -8.59 9.34 -4.80
N PRO A 37 -9.58 10.25 -4.67
CA PRO A 37 -9.80 10.95 -3.41
C PRO A 37 -10.24 9.95 -2.34
N TRP A 38 -9.65 10.06 -1.15
CA TRP A 38 -10.03 9.23 -0.03
C TRP A 38 -11.48 9.50 0.40
N LYS A 39 -12.21 8.43 0.66
CA LYS A 39 -13.58 8.52 1.17
C LYS A 39 -13.57 9.06 2.60
N SER A 40 -14.64 9.74 2.99
CA SER A 40 -14.78 10.35 4.31
C SER A 40 -14.67 9.34 5.46
N ASP A 41 -15.10 8.09 5.25
CA ASP A 41 -15.01 7.02 6.23
C ASP A 41 -13.53 6.65 6.53
N VAL A 42 -12.68 6.58 5.50
CA VAL A 42 -11.24 6.36 5.67
C VAL A 42 -10.61 7.47 6.51
N ILE A 43 -10.92 8.73 6.18
CA ILE A 43 -10.39 9.88 6.93
C ILE A 43 -10.86 9.82 8.38
N SER A 44 -12.14 9.50 8.62
CA SER A 44 -12.71 9.36 9.96
C SER A 44 -12.04 8.26 10.77
N ASP A 45 -11.72 7.11 10.15
CA ASP A 45 -11.01 6.02 10.81
C ASP A 45 -9.63 6.46 11.30
N TRP A 46 -8.89 7.23 10.49
CA TRP A 46 -7.59 7.77 10.90
C TRP A 46 -7.70 8.83 12.00
N LEU A 47 -8.71 9.70 11.96
CA LEU A 47 -8.96 10.69 13.03
C LEU A 47 -9.30 10.00 14.36
N ASN A 48 -10.17 8.99 14.31
CA ASN A 48 -10.51 8.17 15.47
C ASN A 48 -9.28 7.43 16.02
N ALA A 49 -8.48 6.85 15.16
CA ALA A 49 -7.25 6.16 15.53
C ALA A 49 -6.24 7.07 16.27
N ILE A 50 -6.14 8.34 15.86
CA ILE A 50 -5.30 9.33 16.55
C ILE A 50 -5.83 9.61 17.96
N GLN A 51 -7.15 9.72 18.12
CA GLN A 51 -7.77 9.92 19.44
C GLN A 51 -7.65 8.68 20.34
N GLU A 52 -7.76 7.48 19.76
CA GLU A 52 -7.59 6.21 20.48
C GLU A 52 -6.20 6.09 21.16
N ILE A 53 -5.17 6.65 20.57
CA ILE A 53 -3.82 6.69 21.11
C ILE A 53 -3.51 7.96 21.93
N HIS A 54 -4.55 8.68 22.35
CA HIS A 54 -4.48 9.90 23.17
C HIS A 54 -3.67 11.05 22.54
N CYS A 55 -3.66 11.12 21.21
CA CYS A 55 -3.06 12.21 20.44
C CYS A 55 -4.13 13.18 19.91
N MET A 56 -3.73 14.37 19.48
CA MET A 56 -4.61 15.40 18.94
C MET A 56 -4.64 15.33 17.41
N PRO A 57 -5.78 15.02 16.79
CA PRO A 57 -5.90 15.03 15.34
C PRO A 57 -5.93 16.46 14.80
N PHE A 58 -5.22 16.69 13.70
CA PHE A 58 -5.23 17.93 12.95
C PHE A 58 -5.43 17.61 11.46
N ILE A 59 -6.43 18.19 10.81
CA ILE A 59 -6.75 17.83 9.42
C ILE A 59 -6.41 18.97 8.47
N LEU A 60 -5.76 18.65 7.35
CA LEU A 60 -5.38 19.59 6.30
C LEU A 60 -5.58 18.96 4.93
N ASP A 61 -6.08 19.74 3.98
CA ASP A 61 -5.89 19.40 2.58
C ASP A 61 -4.41 19.61 2.16
N VAL A 62 -4.00 18.86 1.15
CA VAL A 62 -2.60 18.85 0.68
C VAL A 62 -2.11 20.24 0.26
N ARG A 63 -2.96 21.05 -0.36
CA ARG A 63 -2.59 22.41 -0.82
C ARG A 63 -2.34 23.35 0.35
N THR A 64 -3.29 23.36 1.30
CA THR A 64 -3.17 24.17 2.53
C THR A 64 -1.94 23.76 3.33
N PHE A 65 -1.69 22.45 3.46
CA PHE A 65 -0.50 21.92 4.11
C PHE A 65 0.78 22.45 3.46
N ALA A 66 0.89 22.33 2.13
CA ALA A 66 2.05 22.78 1.37
C ALA A 66 2.27 24.31 1.53
N GLN A 67 1.22 25.11 1.35
CA GLN A 67 1.31 26.57 1.49
C GLN A 67 1.75 27.01 2.89
N LYS A 68 1.15 26.43 3.93
CA LYS A 68 1.49 26.76 5.32
C LYS A 68 2.91 26.31 5.68
N ALA A 69 3.35 25.14 5.23
CA ALA A 69 4.69 24.64 5.46
C ALA A 69 5.74 25.55 4.82
N LEU A 70 5.57 25.94 3.55
CA LEU A 70 6.49 26.80 2.82
C LEU A 70 6.53 28.23 3.38
N ASN A 71 5.39 28.74 3.87
CA ASN A 71 5.30 30.09 4.45
C ASN A 71 5.71 30.15 5.94
N GLY A 72 6.05 29.01 6.56
CA GLY A 72 6.38 28.94 7.98
C GLY A 72 5.19 29.26 8.92
N THR A 73 3.96 29.08 8.44
CA THR A 73 2.71 29.37 9.19
C THR A 73 1.99 28.09 9.63
N LEU A 74 2.62 26.93 9.42
CA LEU A 74 2.09 25.65 9.89
C LEU A 74 2.15 25.62 11.42
N PRO A 75 1.06 25.23 12.12
CA PRO A 75 1.15 25.01 13.55
C PRO A 75 2.12 23.89 13.88
N HIS A 76 2.46 23.75 15.15
CA HIS A 76 3.30 22.63 15.59
C HIS A 76 2.60 21.29 15.29
N ILE A 77 3.31 20.41 14.61
CA ILE A 77 2.88 19.05 14.23
C ILE A 77 4.04 18.09 14.53
N ASP A 78 3.74 17.03 15.27
CA ASP A 78 4.74 16.01 15.65
C ASP A 78 4.85 14.90 14.60
N TYR A 79 3.73 14.52 13.96
CA TYR A 79 3.65 13.48 12.94
C TYR A 79 2.65 13.85 11.84
N VAL A 80 2.87 13.34 10.65
CA VAL A 80 1.93 13.47 9.53
C VAL A 80 1.50 12.10 9.04
N VAL A 81 0.21 11.87 8.93
CA VAL A 81 -0.39 10.75 8.18
C VAL A 81 -0.65 11.25 6.76
N ASN A 82 0.03 10.66 5.80
CA ASN A 82 -0.12 10.99 4.39
C ASN A 82 -1.31 10.20 3.80
N LEU A 83 -2.38 10.89 3.44
CA LEU A 83 -3.50 10.38 2.66
C LEU A 83 -3.61 11.14 1.31
N ASN A 84 -2.50 11.53 0.72
CA ASN A 84 -2.46 12.16 -0.58
C ASN A 84 -2.51 11.09 -1.67
N ALA A 85 -3.65 10.92 -2.32
CA ALA A 85 -3.83 9.96 -3.40
C ALA A 85 -3.24 10.41 -4.76
N GLY A 86 -2.76 11.63 -4.84
CA GLY A 86 -2.13 12.17 -6.05
C GLY A 86 -3.08 12.76 -7.08
N THR A 87 -2.54 13.13 -8.23
CA THR A 87 -3.26 13.65 -9.39
C THR A 87 -3.10 12.73 -10.60
N THR A 88 -3.87 12.97 -11.66
CA THR A 88 -3.98 12.08 -12.83
C THR A 88 -2.72 11.89 -13.67
N GLU A 89 -1.73 12.78 -13.62
CA GLU A 89 -0.60 12.75 -14.56
C GLU A 89 0.78 12.72 -13.91
N LEU A 90 0.89 13.20 -12.68
CA LEU A 90 2.18 13.33 -12.00
C LEU A 90 2.20 12.56 -10.71
N SER A 91 3.37 11.99 -10.43
CA SER A 91 3.71 11.38 -9.17
C SER A 91 3.68 12.40 -8.05
N VAL A 92 2.53 12.57 -7.40
CA VAL A 92 2.39 13.51 -6.27
C VAL A 92 2.18 12.83 -4.93
N LEU A 93 2.18 11.50 -4.88
CA LEU A 93 2.17 10.77 -3.60
C LEU A 93 3.37 11.19 -2.74
N GLY A 94 4.50 11.47 -3.37
CA GLY A 94 5.72 11.93 -2.72
C GLY A 94 5.70 13.37 -2.24
N LEU A 95 4.71 14.21 -2.60
CA LEU A 95 4.68 15.63 -2.23
C LEU A 95 4.62 15.83 -0.71
N VAL A 96 3.67 15.19 -0.04
CA VAL A 96 3.51 15.32 1.42
C VAL A 96 4.75 14.84 2.17
N PRO A 97 5.29 13.63 1.93
CA PRO A 97 6.49 13.20 2.62
C PRO A 97 7.75 14.03 2.26
N SER A 98 7.82 14.66 1.06
CA SER A 98 8.91 15.58 0.72
C SER A 98 8.83 16.86 1.55
N ILE A 99 7.64 17.44 1.71
CA ILE A 99 7.43 18.59 2.60
C ILE A 99 7.74 18.21 4.04
N CYS A 100 7.29 17.05 4.52
CA CYS A 100 7.60 16.56 5.85
C CYS A 100 9.11 16.44 6.08
N SER A 101 9.86 15.96 5.08
CA SER A 101 11.32 15.90 5.15
C SER A 101 11.94 17.31 5.24
N PHE A 102 11.41 18.29 4.49
CA PHE A 102 11.85 19.67 4.51
C PHE A 102 11.64 20.34 5.89
N ILE A 103 10.48 20.10 6.52
CA ILE A 103 10.16 20.67 7.85
C ILE A 103 10.60 19.77 9.02
N ASN A 104 11.30 18.66 8.74
CA ASN A 104 11.80 17.70 9.73
C ASN A 104 10.69 17.06 10.61
N VAL A 105 9.57 16.69 10.00
CA VAL A 105 8.45 16.00 10.65
C VAL A 105 8.31 14.59 10.08
N PRO A 106 8.19 13.52 10.89
CA PRO A 106 7.94 12.16 10.40
C PRO A 106 6.66 12.04 9.60
N CYS A 107 6.72 11.31 8.49
CA CYS A 107 5.59 11.03 7.60
C CYS A 107 5.24 9.53 7.60
N ILE A 108 3.99 9.20 7.85
CA ILE A 108 3.45 7.84 7.85
C ILE A 108 2.61 7.67 6.58
N PRO A 109 2.74 6.55 5.85
CA PRO A 109 3.53 5.36 6.18
C PRO A 109 5.00 5.45 5.78
N SER A 110 5.38 6.30 4.83
CA SER A 110 6.70 6.23 4.21
C SER A 110 7.33 7.61 4.00
N ASN A 111 8.65 7.63 3.95
CA ASN A 111 9.41 8.82 3.58
C ASN A 111 9.28 9.13 2.06
N ALA A 112 9.80 10.29 1.64
CA ALA A 112 9.70 10.75 0.25
C ALA A 112 10.33 9.78 -0.76
N VAL A 113 11.51 9.24 -0.47
CA VAL A 113 12.23 8.35 -1.39
C VAL A 113 11.46 7.04 -1.58
N SER A 114 11.05 6.39 -0.48
CA SER A 114 10.26 5.15 -0.53
C SER A 114 8.95 5.34 -1.30
N THR A 115 8.29 6.49 -1.10
CA THR A 115 7.02 6.80 -1.76
C THR A 115 7.21 6.99 -3.26
N LEU A 116 8.16 7.83 -3.68
CA LEU A 116 8.40 8.15 -5.10
C LEU A 116 8.91 6.94 -5.90
N VAL A 117 9.83 6.17 -5.32
CA VAL A 117 10.35 4.95 -5.95
C VAL A 117 9.26 3.88 -6.05
N GLY A 118 8.42 3.74 -5.01
CA GLY A 118 7.32 2.78 -5.01
C GLY A 118 6.21 3.14 -6.00
N GLU A 119 5.89 4.43 -6.14
CA GLU A 119 4.84 4.91 -7.03
C GLU A 119 5.20 4.70 -8.51
N ASN A 120 6.45 4.94 -8.90
CA ASN A 120 6.89 4.79 -10.28
C ASN A 120 7.15 3.32 -10.63
N LYS A 121 6.27 2.73 -11.47
CA LYS A 121 6.35 1.31 -11.83
C LYS A 121 7.63 0.91 -12.54
N HIS A 122 8.20 1.81 -13.35
CA HIS A 122 9.46 1.52 -14.04
C HIS A 122 10.63 1.44 -13.04
N ILE A 123 10.76 2.45 -12.18
CA ILE A 123 11.83 2.50 -11.17
C ILE A 123 11.68 1.36 -10.17
N SER A 124 10.46 1.09 -9.70
CA SER A 124 10.20 -0.02 -8.76
C SER A 124 10.53 -1.39 -9.36
N ASN A 125 10.22 -1.60 -10.65
CA ASN A 125 10.57 -2.84 -11.37
C ASN A 125 12.10 -2.97 -11.55
N LEU A 126 12.81 -1.88 -11.87
CA LEU A 126 14.28 -1.89 -11.97
C LEU A 126 14.93 -2.25 -10.63
N LEU A 127 14.45 -1.68 -9.52
CA LEU A 127 14.96 -2.01 -8.19
C LEU A 127 14.66 -3.46 -7.82
N ALA A 128 13.45 -3.94 -8.09
CA ALA A 128 13.07 -5.34 -7.86
C ALA A 128 13.96 -6.30 -8.70
N TYR A 129 14.16 -6.00 -9.98
CA TYR A 129 15.03 -6.78 -10.86
C TYR A 129 16.48 -6.81 -10.36
N ALA A 130 17.03 -5.68 -9.93
CA ALA A 130 18.40 -5.61 -9.37
C ALA A 130 18.59 -6.46 -8.10
N LEU A 131 17.48 -6.80 -7.43
CA LEU A 131 17.46 -7.70 -6.27
C LEU A 131 17.11 -9.15 -6.62
N ASN A 132 17.16 -9.53 -7.90
CA ASN A 132 16.81 -10.85 -8.43
C ASN A 132 15.33 -11.23 -8.18
N THR A 133 14.44 -10.25 -8.14
CA THR A 133 12.98 -10.48 -8.14
C THR A 133 12.52 -10.67 -9.59
N ILE A 134 11.65 -11.63 -9.84
CA ILE A 134 11.06 -11.81 -11.16
C ILE A 134 10.10 -10.65 -11.44
N VAL A 135 10.36 -9.94 -12.53
CA VAL A 135 9.51 -8.84 -13.02
C VAL A 135 9.08 -9.16 -14.45
N PRO A 136 7.88 -8.75 -14.89
CA PRO A 136 7.46 -8.92 -16.29
C PRO A 136 8.44 -8.20 -17.24
N LYS A 137 8.82 -8.86 -18.32
CA LYS A 137 9.77 -8.30 -19.30
C LYS A 137 9.13 -7.15 -20.07
N ALA A 138 9.90 -6.11 -20.34
CA ALA A 138 9.51 -5.11 -21.32
C ALA A 138 9.50 -5.76 -22.72
N ILE A 139 8.47 -5.47 -23.50
CA ILE A 139 8.29 -5.98 -24.86
C ILE A 139 7.90 -4.85 -25.81
N GLU A 140 7.92 -5.13 -27.13
CA GLU A 140 7.52 -4.14 -28.11
C GLU A 140 6.00 -3.84 -28.05
N PRO A 141 5.58 -2.58 -28.21
CA PRO A 141 4.16 -2.20 -28.14
C PRO A 141 3.24 -2.91 -29.13
N THR A 142 3.79 -3.53 -30.16
CA THR A 142 3.06 -4.29 -31.18
C THR A 142 2.83 -5.76 -30.81
N ASP A 143 3.45 -6.26 -29.73
CA ASP A 143 3.26 -7.64 -29.27
C ASP A 143 1.85 -7.83 -28.68
N PRO A 144 1.02 -8.75 -29.22
CA PRO A 144 -0.34 -8.97 -28.74
C PRO A 144 -0.41 -9.60 -27.32
N ASN A 145 0.70 -10.08 -26.80
CA ASN A 145 0.80 -10.70 -25.49
C ASN A 145 1.17 -9.70 -24.36
N GLY A 146 1.13 -8.43 -24.67
CA GLY A 146 1.52 -7.39 -23.75
C GLY A 146 0.36 -6.76 -22.96
N ILE A 147 0.77 -5.95 -21.99
CA ILE A 147 -0.13 -5.11 -21.18
C ILE A 147 0.47 -3.71 -21.04
N PHE A 148 -0.33 -2.69 -21.27
CA PHE A 148 0.02 -1.30 -21.04
C PHE A 148 -0.34 -0.91 -19.61
N ARG A 149 0.58 -0.29 -18.92
CA ARG A 149 0.42 0.18 -17.53
C ARG A 149 0.92 1.61 -17.41
N PRO A 150 0.07 2.58 -17.01
CA PRO A 150 0.55 3.92 -16.69
C PRO A 150 1.65 3.87 -15.62
N LEU A 151 2.72 4.69 -15.79
CA LEU A 151 3.87 4.64 -14.89
C LEU A 151 3.52 4.98 -13.44
N ASN A 152 2.66 5.97 -13.24
CA ASN A 152 2.43 6.56 -11.92
C ASN A 152 0.98 6.45 -11.41
N LEU A 153 0.06 5.83 -12.18
CA LEU A 153 -1.33 5.70 -11.75
C LEU A 153 -1.56 4.41 -10.92
N GLY A 154 -2.43 4.51 -9.92
CA GLY A 154 -2.87 3.40 -9.07
C GLY A 154 -4.21 2.78 -9.54
N SER A 155 -4.84 1.95 -8.69
CA SER A 155 -6.19 1.36 -8.85
C SER A 155 -6.46 0.66 -10.18
N SER A 156 -5.42 0.21 -10.89
CA SER A 156 -5.47 -0.38 -12.25
C SER A 156 -6.03 0.55 -13.33
N ARG A 157 -6.16 1.85 -13.08
CA ARG A 157 -6.63 2.81 -14.10
C ARG A 157 -5.70 2.86 -15.28
N GLY A 158 -6.30 2.89 -16.48
CA GLY A 158 -5.55 2.92 -17.73
C GLY A 158 -4.74 1.65 -18.02
N VAL A 159 -4.86 0.59 -17.23
CA VAL A 159 -4.23 -0.71 -17.50
C VAL A 159 -5.05 -1.43 -18.57
N GLN A 160 -4.43 -1.78 -19.71
CA GLN A 160 -5.13 -2.40 -20.84
C GLN A 160 -4.20 -3.24 -21.71
N LYS A 161 -4.78 -4.24 -22.39
CA LYS A 161 -4.04 -5.15 -23.30
C LYS A 161 -3.86 -4.62 -24.72
N THR A 162 -4.60 -3.60 -25.08
CA THR A 162 -4.51 -2.96 -26.41
C THR A 162 -3.84 -1.60 -26.30
N PHE A 163 -3.25 -1.13 -27.39
CA PHE A 163 -2.67 0.22 -27.41
C PHE A 163 -3.75 1.26 -27.03
N PRO A 164 -3.47 2.18 -26.09
CA PRO A 164 -4.43 3.17 -25.65
C PRO A 164 -4.84 4.08 -26.80
N SER A 165 -6.12 4.01 -27.22
CA SER A 165 -6.68 4.93 -28.21
C SER A 165 -6.92 6.33 -27.64
N GLN A 166 -7.17 6.40 -26.32
CA GLN A 166 -7.21 7.64 -25.55
C GLN A 166 -6.29 7.45 -24.34
N SER A 167 -5.23 8.24 -24.30
CA SER A 167 -4.27 8.18 -23.22
C SER A 167 -4.83 8.84 -21.96
N VAL A 168 -4.82 8.13 -20.83
CA VAL A 168 -5.14 8.69 -19.51
C VAL A 168 -3.91 9.30 -18.84
N CYS A 169 -2.71 9.07 -19.40
CA CYS A 169 -1.44 9.67 -18.97
C CYS A 169 -0.47 9.73 -20.15
N SER A 170 0.62 10.50 -20.00
CA SER A 170 1.64 10.69 -21.03
C SER A 170 2.60 9.51 -21.18
N GLU A 171 2.74 8.67 -20.15
CA GLU A 171 3.77 7.65 -20.08
C GLU A 171 3.23 6.29 -19.66
N TYR A 172 3.60 5.26 -20.43
CA TYR A 172 3.22 3.88 -20.18
C TYR A 172 4.43 2.97 -20.13
N LEU A 173 4.37 2.00 -19.22
CA LEU A 173 5.22 0.82 -19.22
C LEU A 173 4.50 -0.27 -20.02
N TYR A 174 5.18 -0.83 -21.02
CA TYR A 174 4.66 -1.93 -21.81
C TYR A 174 5.43 -3.20 -21.50
N GLN A 175 4.73 -4.22 -21.03
CA GLN A 175 5.33 -5.45 -20.52
C GLN A 175 4.57 -6.69 -20.99
N GLU A 176 5.22 -7.85 -20.96
CA GLU A 176 4.54 -9.13 -21.15
C GLU A 176 3.41 -9.30 -20.11
N PHE A 177 2.29 -9.85 -20.56
CA PHE A 177 1.21 -10.22 -19.66
C PHE A 177 1.52 -11.58 -19.01
N ILE A 178 1.56 -11.64 -17.70
CA ILE A 178 1.78 -12.89 -16.96
C ILE A 178 0.44 -13.60 -16.76
N PRO A 179 0.23 -14.79 -17.37
CA PRO A 179 -0.98 -15.59 -17.14
C PRO A 179 -1.11 -16.04 -15.69
N GLY A 180 -2.33 -16.04 -15.14
CA GLY A 180 -2.56 -16.53 -13.77
C GLY A 180 -3.37 -15.57 -12.89
N PHE A 181 -3.04 -15.47 -11.61
CA PHE A 181 -3.76 -14.69 -10.61
C PHE A 181 -3.04 -13.43 -10.18
N ASP A 182 -3.80 -12.38 -9.88
CA ASP A 182 -3.31 -11.28 -9.06
C ASP A 182 -3.25 -11.71 -7.60
N MET A 183 -2.15 -11.37 -6.94
CA MET A 183 -1.94 -11.62 -5.52
C MET A 183 -1.32 -10.39 -4.88
N THR A 184 -1.73 -10.08 -3.67
CA THR A 184 -1.17 -9.00 -2.89
C THR A 184 -0.53 -9.53 -1.62
N ILE A 185 0.64 -9.00 -1.28
CA ILE A 185 1.41 -9.38 -0.10
C ILE A 185 1.51 -8.15 0.81
N PRO A 186 0.81 -8.12 1.94
CA PRO A 186 0.88 -7.00 2.88
C PRO A 186 2.02 -7.17 3.88
N PHE A 187 2.55 -6.03 4.32
CA PHE A 187 3.65 -5.92 5.28
C PHE A 187 3.33 -4.87 6.32
N MET A 188 3.69 -5.12 7.58
CA MET A 188 3.60 -4.11 8.62
C MET A 188 4.68 -4.29 9.68
N TYR A 189 5.02 -3.20 10.35
CA TYR A 189 5.92 -3.24 11.49
C TYR A 189 5.26 -3.96 12.67
N ASN A 190 5.96 -4.94 13.20
CA ASN A 190 5.55 -5.69 14.38
C ASN A 190 6.33 -5.21 15.61
N PRO A 191 5.67 -4.55 16.57
CA PRO A 191 6.34 -4.06 17.76
C PRO A 191 6.93 -5.17 18.64
N LEU A 192 6.38 -6.41 18.61
CA LEU A 192 6.92 -7.54 19.39
C LEU A 192 8.29 -7.99 18.87
N SER A 193 8.40 -8.20 17.56
CA SER A 193 9.64 -8.62 16.90
C SER A 193 10.56 -7.44 16.56
N GLU A 194 10.08 -6.20 16.66
CA GLU A 194 10.74 -4.95 16.27
C GLU A 194 11.24 -4.95 14.82
N ARG A 195 10.46 -5.55 13.93
CA ARG A 195 10.77 -5.66 12.50
C ARG A 195 9.49 -5.65 11.66
N ILE A 196 9.67 -5.55 10.35
CA ILE A 196 8.56 -5.76 9.40
C ILE A 196 8.27 -7.26 9.32
N ASP A 197 7.00 -7.61 9.48
CA ASP A 197 6.46 -8.94 9.25
C ASP A 197 5.58 -8.96 8.01
N ILE A 198 5.45 -10.14 7.39
CA ILE A 198 4.51 -10.41 6.30
C ILE A 198 3.19 -10.83 6.92
N LEU A 199 2.11 -10.19 6.49
CA LEU A 199 0.76 -10.65 6.77
C LEU A 199 0.33 -11.67 5.70
N PRO A 200 -0.72 -12.48 5.94
CA PRO A 200 -1.17 -13.47 4.98
C PRO A 200 -1.43 -12.86 3.60
N PRO A 201 -0.77 -13.34 2.52
CA PRO A 201 -1.06 -12.89 1.17
C PRO A 201 -2.48 -13.22 0.75
N ILE A 202 -3.07 -12.35 -0.07
CA ILE A 202 -4.42 -12.51 -0.61
C ILE A 202 -4.33 -12.67 -2.12
N MET A 203 -4.89 -13.76 -2.63
CA MET A 203 -5.06 -14.03 -4.04
C MET A 203 -6.48 -13.65 -4.49
N TYR A 204 -6.58 -12.99 -5.64
CA TYR A 204 -7.85 -12.61 -6.25
C TYR A 204 -8.21 -13.67 -7.28
N CYS A 205 -9.26 -14.44 -6.96
CA CYS A 205 -9.69 -15.57 -7.76
C CYS A 205 -10.95 -15.19 -8.56
N PRO A 206 -10.89 -15.13 -9.91
CA PRO A 206 -12.08 -14.84 -10.70
C PRO A 206 -13.12 -15.96 -10.58
N ASP A 207 -14.41 -15.60 -10.61
CA ASP A 207 -15.52 -16.58 -10.59
C ASP A 207 -15.46 -17.51 -11.81
N ILE A 208 -15.03 -16.98 -12.95
CA ILE A 208 -14.73 -17.74 -14.17
C ILE A 208 -13.22 -17.82 -14.32
N ILE A 209 -12.67 -19.01 -14.14
CA ILE A 209 -11.22 -19.23 -14.19
C ILE A 209 -10.71 -19.06 -15.62
N ASP A 210 -9.95 -17.98 -15.83
CA ASP A 210 -9.27 -17.65 -17.07
C ASP A 210 -7.85 -17.16 -16.78
N THR A 211 -6.85 -17.79 -17.37
CA THR A 211 -5.43 -17.38 -17.21
C THR A 211 -5.15 -15.97 -17.71
N LYS A 212 -6.02 -15.42 -18.57
CA LYS A 212 -5.93 -14.07 -19.13
C LYS A 212 -6.67 -13.02 -18.30
N TRP A 213 -7.38 -13.43 -17.25
CA TRP A 213 -8.05 -12.50 -16.35
C TRP A 213 -7.02 -11.68 -15.54
N PHE A 214 -7.35 -10.45 -15.21
CA PHE A 214 -6.61 -9.62 -14.25
C PHE A 214 -7.59 -8.70 -13.51
N LEU A 215 -7.18 -8.28 -12.32
CA LEU A 215 -7.95 -7.35 -11.48
C LEU A 215 -7.84 -5.93 -12.01
N GLY A 216 -8.71 -5.60 -12.98
CA GLY A 216 -8.78 -4.29 -13.62
C GLY A 216 -9.53 -3.24 -12.79
N GLU A 217 -9.66 -2.02 -13.34
CA GLU A 217 -10.42 -0.93 -12.73
C GLU A 217 -11.90 -1.32 -12.52
N LYS A 218 -12.52 -1.92 -13.53
CA LYS A 218 -13.92 -2.33 -13.49
C LYS A 218 -14.22 -3.33 -12.38
N GLU A 219 -13.37 -4.34 -12.21
CA GLU A 219 -13.50 -5.35 -11.15
C GLU A 219 -13.32 -4.71 -9.77
N LYS A 220 -12.35 -3.80 -9.64
CA LYS A 220 -12.11 -3.06 -8.38
C LYS A 220 -13.27 -2.15 -8.00
N ASP A 221 -13.87 -1.46 -8.96
CA ASP A 221 -14.99 -0.53 -8.72
C ASP A 221 -16.30 -1.27 -8.41
N SER A 222 -16.58 -2.36 -9.13
CA SER A 222 -17.82 -3.14 -8.95
C SER A 222 -17.76 -4.12 -7.78
N HIS A 223 -16.55 -4.59 -7.43
CA HIS A 223 -16.31 -5.66 -6.45
C HIS A 223 -17.04 -6.99 -6.76
N ILE A 224 -17.28 -7.24 -8.04
CA ILE A 224 -18.01 -8.40 -8.55
C ILE A 224 -17.11 -9.20 -9.50
N GLY A 225 -17.35 -10.50 -9.58
CA GLY A 225 -16.67 -11.38 -10.52
C GLY A 225 -15.40 -12.02 -9.99
N TYR A 226 -15.09 -11.84 -8.71
CA TYR A 226 -13.97 -12.51 -8.05
C TYR A 226 -14.17 -12.65 -6.53
N GLU A 227 -13.48 -13.61 -5.94
CA GLU A 227 -13.35 -13.75 -4.50
C GLU A 227 -11.90 -13.52 -4.05
N LYS A 228 -11.74 -13.20 -2.79
CA LYS A 228 -10.42 -13.07 -2.13
C LYS A 228 -10.13 -14.35 -1.36
N ARG A 229 -8.98 -14.95 -1.60
CA ARG A 229 -8.52 -16.14 -0.88
C ARG A 229 -7.19 -15.87 -0.20
N PRO A 230 -7.09 -16.10 1.12
CA PRO A 230 -5.80 -16.18 1.80
C PRO A 230 -5.00 -17.33 1.23
N VAL A 231 -3.71 -17.09 1.00
CA VAL A 231 -2.78 -18.11 0.49
C VAL A 231 -1.50 -18.11 1.28
N CYS A 232 -0.73 -19.17 1.15
CA CYS A 232 0.60 -19.26 1.74
C CYS A 232 1.66 -19.15 0.65
N ILE A 233 2.74 -18.43 0.93
CA ILE A 233 3.96 -18.43 0.13
C ILE A 233 5.07 -19.17 0.87
N THR A 234 6.05 -19.70 0.15
CA THR A 234 7.17 -20.42 0.77
C THR A 234 8.04 -19.50 1.64
N ASP A 235 8.76 -20.06 2.59
CA ASP A 235 9.65 -19.31 3.47
C ASP A 235 10.75 -18.57 2.70
N GLU A 236 11.19 -19.13 1.56
CA GLU A 236 12.11 -18.49 0.63
C GLU A 236 11.49 -17.22 0.03
N ALA A 237 10.26 -17.31 -0.48
CA ALA A 237 9.52 -16.16 -1.00
C ALA A 237 9.31 -15.09 0.08
N GLN A 238 8.95 -15.49 1.30
CA GLN A 238 8.79 -14.56 2.42
C GLN A 238 10.09 -13.78 2.69
N LYS A 239 11.21 -14.48 2.84
CA LYS A 239 12.53 -13.86 3.07
C LYS A 239 12.93 -12.92 1.93
N HIS A 240 12.64 -13.32 0.70
CA HIS A 240 12.93 -12.52 -0.49
C HIS A 240 12.14 -11.20 -0.49
N PHE A 241 10.83 -11.25 -0.27
CA PHE A 241 9.98 -10.06 -0.24
C PHE A 241 10.25 -9.15 0.97
N LEU A 242 10.61 -9.69 2.13
CA LEU A 242 11.10 -8.87 3.26
C LEU A 242 12.39 -8.11 2.91
N LYS A 243 13.34 -8.76 2.20
CA LYS A 243 14.54 -8.09 1.70
C LYS A 243 14.18 -6.97 0.71
N LEU A 244 13.20 -7.22 -0.15
CA LEU A 244 12.73 -6.23 -1.12
C LEU A 244 12.11 -5.01 -0.42
N VAL A 245 11.19 -5.18 0.52
CA VAL A 245 10.58 -4.10 1.31
C VAL A 245 11.64 -3.25 2.02
N LYS A 246 12.65 -3.91 2.60
CA LYS A 246 13.79 -3.23 3.23
C LYS A 246 14.59 -2.38 2.23
N ALA A 247 14.80 -2.88 1.02
CA ALA A 247 15.51 -2.14 -0.04
C ALA A 247 14.74 -0.92 -0.54
N PHE A 248 13.40 -0.96 -0.52
CA PHE A 248 12.55 0.21 -0.75
C PHE A 248 12.57 1.22 0.41
N GLY A 249 13.25 0.91 1.52
CA GLY A 249 13.35 1.80 2.67
C GLY A 249 12.06 1.94 3.48
N ILE A 250 11.15 0.97 3.37
CA ILE A 250 9.87 0.98 4.10
C ILE A 250 10.08 0.31 5.45
N ASN A 251 9.67 1.01 6.52
CA ASN A 251 9.84 0.59 7.91
C ASN A 251 8.54 0.61 8.74
N THR A 252 7.40 0.87 8.11
CA THR A 252 6.09 0.90 8.77
C THR A 252 5.16 -0.16 8.20
N TYR A 253 4.48 0.15 7.10
CA TYR A 253 3.64 -0.80 6.37
C TYR A 253 3.60 -0.47 4.87
N CYS A 254 3.33 -1.48 4.06
CA CYS A 254 3.11 -1.36 2.63
C CYS A 254 2.41 -2.61 2.09
N ARG A 255 2.15 -2.60 0.80
CA ARG A 255 1.63 -3.74 0.06
C ARG A 255 2.45 -3.94 -1.21
N ILE A 256 2.83 -5.18 -1.51
CA ILE A 256 3.39 -5.55 -2.80
C ILE A 256 2.32 -6.26 -3.60
N ASP A 257 2.02 -5.76 -4.79
CA ASP A 257 1.12 -6.39 -5.75
C ASP A 257 1.94 -7.23 -6.73
N THR A 258 1.48 -8.45 -6.97
CA THR A 258 2.20 -9.49 -7.73
C THR A 258 1.24 -10.23 -8.66
N ARG A 259 1.80 -10.96 -9.62
CA ARG A 259 1.05 -12.00 -10.35
C ARG A 259 1.66 -13.37 -10.13
N VAL A 260 0.81 -14.32 -9.77
CA VAL A 260 1.18 -15.73 -9.65
C VAL A 260 1.03 -16.38 -11.02
N PHE A 261 2.16 -16.74 -11.63
CA PHE A 261 2.17 -17.43 -12.92
C PHE A 261 1.47 -18.79 -12.83
N CYS A 262 0.55 -19.04 -13.76
CA CYS A 262 -0.10 -20.33 -14.00
C CYS A 262 -0.18 -20.57 -15.51
N LYS A 263 0.38 -21.67 -15.98
CA LYS A 263 0.41 -21.97 -17.43
C LYS A 263 -0.97 -22.28 -18.00
N ASP A 264 -1.85 -22.86 -17.18
CA ASP A 264 -3.19 -23.30 -17.57
C ASP A 264 -4.19 -23.26 -16.40
N VAL A 265 -5.44 -23.52 -16.71
CA VAL A 265 -6.58 -23.52 -15.77
C VAL A 265 -6.42 -24.57 -14.65
N ASN A 266 -5.74 -25.70 -14.89
CA ASN A 266 -5.55 -26.72 -13.85
C ASN A 266 -4.55 -26.25 -12.80
N GLU A 267 -3.46 -25.59 -13.23
CA GLU A 267 -2.54 -24.94 -12.30
C GLU A 267 -3.21 -23.82 -11.52
N MET A 268 -4.13 -23.06 -12.13
CA MET A 268 -4.90 -22.05 -11.40
C MET A 268 -5.74 -22.68 -10.30
N LYS A 269 -6.45 -23.77 -10.56
CA LYS A 269 -7.27 -24.47 -9.56
C LYS A 269 -6.46 -25.00 -8.37
N SER A 270 -5.25 -25.47 -8.60
CA SER A 270 -4.38 -26.00 -7.55
C SER A 270 -3.55 -24.94 -6.81
N ALA A 271 -3.35 -23.76 -7.40
CA ALA A 271 -2.49 -22.73 -6.84
C ALA A 271 -2.97 -22.20 -5.48
N ALA A 272 -4.28 -22.16 -5.24
CA ALA A 272 -4.86 -21.71 -3.98
C ALA A 272 -4.69 -22.73 -2.83
N GLU A 273 -4.41 -24.00 -3.16
CA GLU A 273 -4.33 -25.12 -2.20
C GLU A 273 -2.90 -25.45 -1.77
N THR A 274 -1.90 -24.87 -2.45
CA THR A 274 -0.49 -25.16 -2.22
C THR A 274 0.28 -23.91 -1.83
N LYS A 275 1.43 -24.08 -1.14
CA LYS A 275 2.37 -22.96 -0.94
C LYS A 275 2.91 -22.47 -2.27
N ILE A 276 2.77 -21.18 -2.54
CA ILE A 276 3.25 -20.55 -3.77
C ILE A 276 4.75 -20.31 -3.64
N THR A 277 5.51 -20.82 -4.60
CA THR A 277 6.96 -20.72 -4.63
C THR A 277 7.44 -19.41 -5.27
N LEU A 278 8.65 -18.97 -4.95
CA LEU A 278 9.20 -17.69 -5.40
C LEU A 278 9.24 -17.56 -6.93
N GLU A 279 9.60 -18.63 -7.63
CA GLU A 279 9.70 -18.65 -9.09
C GLU A 279 8.37 -18.49 -9.83
N ARG A 280 7.25 -18.62 -9.14
CA ARG A 280 5.91 -18.37 -9.69
C ARG A 280 5.41 -16.95 -9.45
N ILE A 281 6.08 -16.18 -8.57
CA ILE A 281 5.62 -14.86 -8.16
C ILE A 281 6.35 -13.79 -8.97
N ASN A 282 5.61 -13.06 -9.79
CA ASN A 282 6.11 -11.94 -10.57
C ASN A 282 5.73 -10.63 -9.87
N PHE A 283 6.71 -9.82 -9.54
CA PHE A 283 6.51 -8.49 -8.94
C PHE A 283 5.87 -7.55 -9.94
N ILE A 284 4.81 -6.89 -9.54
CA ILE A 284 4.08 -5.93 -10.37
C ILE A 284 4.36 -4.51 -9.93
N GLU A 285 4.14 -4.22 -8.64
CA GLU A 285 4.39 -2.91 -8.03
C GLU A 285 4.45 -3.01 -6.52
N ILE A 286 5.04 -2.03 -5.87
CA ILE A 286 4.90 -1.82 -4.44
C ILE A 286 4.00 -0.62 -4.21
N ASN A 287 3.05 -0.75 -3.30
CA ASN A 287 2.16 0.33 -2.89
C ASN A 287 2.61 0.84 -1.51
N PRO A 288 3.32 1.99 -1.46
CA PRO A 288 3.79 2.57 -0.20
C PRO A 288 2.70 3.31 0.56
N LEU A 289 1.52 3.49 -0.02
CA LEU A 289 0.36 4.16 0.56
C LEU A 289 -0.92 3.36 0.26
N PRO A 290 -1.05 2.12 0.80
CA PRO A 290 -2.26 1.33 0.59
C PRO A 290 -3.45 1.93 1.35
N THR A 291 -4.65 1.75 0.83
CA THR A 291 -5.89 2.12 1.53
C THR A 291 -6.06 1.27 2.78
N ILE A 292 -6.22 1.92 3.94
CA ILE A 292 -6.43 1.29 5.24
C ILE A 292 -7.68 1.88 5.88
N LYS A 293 -8.57 1.01 6.41
CA LYS A 293 -9.72 1.42 7.21
C LYS A 293 -10.26 0.28 8.08
N ASN A 294 -11.12 0.60 9.04
CA ASN A 294 -11.65 -0.35 10.01
C ASN A 294 -12.89 -1.13 9.53
N SER A 295 -13.56 -0.71 8.46
CA SER A 295 -14.86 -1.28 8.10
C SER A 295 -14.76 -2.64 7.42
N ILE A 296 -15.75 -3.45 7.75
CA ILE A 296 -15.90 -4.87 7.41
C ILE A 296 -15.94 -5.17 5.90
N ASN A 297 -16.33 -4.24 5.05
CA ASN A 297 -16.61 -4.50 3.63
C ASN A 297 -15.49 -4.07 2.70
N PHE A 298 -14.23 -4.09 3.15
CA PHE A 298 -13.18 -3.48 2.36
C PHE A 298 -12.26 -4.44 1.63
N HIS A 299 -11.83 -3.98 0.52
CA HIS A 299 -11.19 -4.68 -0.59
C HIS A 299 -9.67 -4.62 -0.57
N THR A 300 -9.06 -4.17 0.51
CA THR A 300 -7.61 -4.24 0.69
C THR A 300 -7.23 -5.50 1.44
N SER A 301 -6.06 -6.06 1.14
CA SER A 301 -5.55 -7.23 1.84
C SER A 301 -5.37 -7.01 3.34
N PHE A 302 -5.06 -5.80 3.78
CA PHE A 302 -5.00 -5.47 5.21
C PHE A 302 -6.35 -5.66 5.89
N GLN A 303 -7.43 -5.28 5.25
CA GLN A 303 -8.78 -5.39 5.81
C GLN A 303 -9.38 -6.79 5.69
N SER A 304 -9.08 -7.49 4.60
CA SER A 304 -9.46 -8.89 4.47
C SER A 304 -8.82 -9.74 5.56
N ILE A 305 -7.62 -9.35 6.01
CA ILE A 305 -6.91 -10.03 7.09
C ILE A 305 -7.62 -9.86 8.42
N GLU A 306 -8.13 -8.69 8.72
CA GLU A 306 -8.85 -8.45 9.98
C GLU A 306 -10.14 -9.27 10.11
N GLN A 307 -10.75 -9.66 9.00
CA GLN A 307 -12.10 -10.22 9.00
C GLN A 307 -12.23 -11.68 8.58
N ASP A 308 -11.46 -12.06 7.55
CA ASP A 308 -11.71 -13.31 6.81
C ASP A 308 -10.58 -14.33 6.97
N THR A 309 -9.53 -14.02 7.70
CA THR A 309 -8.39 -14.92 7.83
C THR A 309 -8.18 -15.40 9.25
N PRO A 310 -7.84 -16.69 9.43
CA PRO A 310 -7.18 -17.15 10.63
C PRO A 310 -5.81 -16.49 10.68
N LEU A 311 -5.73 -15.50 11.41
CA LEU A 311 -4.79 -14.43 11.46
C LEU A 311 -3.56 -14.82 12.23
N GLY A 312 -2.80 -15.66 11.83
CA GLY A 312 -1.47 -15.87 12.38
C GLY A 312 -0.99 -14.79 13.35
N ASN A 313 0.23 -14.43 13.30
CA ASN A 313 0.86 -13.45 14.20
C ASN A 313 0.18 -12.05 14.24
N CYS A 314 -0.60 -11.67 13.24
CA CYS A 314 -1.17 -10.32 13.19
C CYS A 314 -2.31 -10.12 14.20
N ILE A 315 -3.24 -11.07 14.36
CA ILE A 315 -4.30 -10.97 15.38
C ILE A 315 -3.77 -11.20 16.79
N GLU A 316 -2.88 -12.14 16.97
CA GLU A 316 -2.25 -12.33 18.29
C GLU A 316 -1.54 -11.04 18.70
N MET A 317 -0.83 -10.42 17.79
CA MET A 317 -0.17 -9.15 18.02
C MET A 317 -1.19 -8.03 18.29
N TYR A 318 -2.21 -7.90 17.45
CA TYR A 318 -3.27 -6.90 17.60
C TYR A 318 -4.02 -7.07 18.93
N ASN A 319 -4.51 -8.26 19.24
CA ASN A 319 -5.24 -8.55 20.47
C ASN A 319 -4.35 -8.44 21.73
N SER A 320 -3.05 -8.68 21.60
CA SER A 320 -2.11 -8.55 22.72
C SER A 320 -1.86 -7.10 23.11
N PHE A 321 -1.83 -6.18 22.14
CA PHE A 321 -1.51 -4.78 22.38
C PHE A 321 -2.73 -3.87 22.43
N PHE A 322 -3.75 -4.13 21.59
CA PHE A 322 -4.94 -3.29 21.46
C PHE A 322 -6.25 -4.07 21.44
N PRO A 323 -6.62 -4.78 22.50
CA PRO A 323 -7.86 -5.55 22.51
C PRO A 323 -9.12 -4.68 22.39
N SER A 324 -9.01 -3.37 22.60
CA SER A 324 -10.12 -2.40 22.58
C SER A 324 -9.95 -1.29 21.55
N HIS A 325 -8.90 -1.33 20.71
CA HIS A 325 -8.62 -0.31 19.71
C HIS A 325 -8.94 -0.81 18.30
N SER A 326 -9.04 0.12 17.37
CA SER A 326 -9.22 -0.19 15.95
C SER A 326 -7.92 -0.70 15.32
N PHE A 327 -8.05 -1.43 14.20
CA PHE A 327 -6.89 -1.87 13.43
C PHE A 327 -6.05 -0.67 12.93
N VAL A 328 -6.70 0.42 12.51
CA VAL A 328 -6.02 1.66 12.10
C VAL A 328 -5.24 2.27 13.27
N GLY A 329 -5.79 2.25 14.48
CA GLY A 329 -5.12 2.72 15.70
C GLY A 329 -3.86 1.90 16.02
N PHE A 330 -3.95 0.57 15.89
CA PHE A 330 -2.80 -0.30 16.05
C PHE A 330 -1.73 -0.05 14.97
N LEU A 331 -2.12 0.10 13.71
CA LEU A 331 -1.22 0.35 12.60
C LEU A 331 -0.50 1.69 12.74
N LEU A 332 -1.23 2.74 13.16
CA LEU A 332 -0.69 4.07 13.42
C LEU A 332 0.35 4.03 14.54
N SER A 333 -0.01 3.48 15.70
CA SER A 333 0.87 3.41 16.86
C SER A 333 2.12 2.57 16.58
N SER A 334 1.98 1.43 15.90
CA SER A 334 3.09 0.60 15.47
C SER A 334 4.04 1.36 14.53
N SER A 335 3.48 2.16 13.62
CA SER A 335 4.26 3.01 12.71
C SER A 335 5.05 4.08 13.46
N ILE A 336 4.42 4.78 14.42
CA ILE A 336 5.11 5.79 15.23
C ILE A 336 6.23 5.15 16.06
N ILE A 337 5.99 3.99 16.66
CA ILE A 337 7.00 3.26 17.42
C ILE A 337 8.18 2.86 16.53
N SER A 338 7.94 2.44 15.30
CA SER A 338 9.00 2.17 14.33
C SER A 338 9.91 3.40 14.12
N TYR A 339 9.31 4.60 13.97
CA TYR A 339 10.08 5.84 13.88
C TYR A 339 10.87 6.17 15.14
N LEU A 340 10.28 6.00 16.33
CA LEU A 340 10.95 6.25 17.58
C LEU A 340 12.17 5.33 17.79
N LYS A 341 12.04 4.06 17.39
CA LYS A 341 13.13 3.08 17.45
C LYS A 341 14.25 3.36 16.45
N ALA A 342 13.93 3.89 15.28
CA ALA A 342 14.91 4.21 14.24
C ALA A 342 15.78 5.44 14.59
N LYS A 343 15.36 6.27 15.55
CA LYS A 343 16.10 7.46 16.02
C LYS A 343 17.12 7.14 17.12
N HIS A 344 17.05 5.95 17.72
CA HIS A 344 17.96 5.45 18.75
C HIS A 344 18.79 4.28 18.22
#